data_2b6289b84f618cd1508817ebbf0fcca7
#
_entry.id   2b6289b84f618cd1508817ebbf0fcca7
#
_cell.length_a   1.000
_cell.length_b   1.000
_cell.length_c   1.000
_cell.angle_alpha   90.00
_cell.angle_beta   90.00
_cell.angle_gamma   90.00
#
_symmetry.space_group_name_H-M   'P 1'
#
loop_
_entity.id
_entity.type
_entity.pdbx_description
1 polymer ?
#
loop_
_entity_poly.entity_id
_entity_poly.type
_entity_poly.pdbx_seq_one_letter_code
_entity_poly.pdbx_strand_id
1 'polypeptide(L)'
;KKSPVLAFAKELPQNIFAGFVVSLIALPLGLGLAIASDAPPLSGIIAAVAGGLVVALFGGSHVTIAGPGNGLVIVLLAAITTLGDGDLYQGYLFTLAAIILSGGLLFLFGVLRLGAMSEFFPASALQGMLAAIGIGILAKQFHVMLGLTSIPGGTVEQLMRIPDSFLLFLGLHPFAGAL
;
A
#
# COMPACT_ATOMS: atom_id res chain seq x y z
N LYS A 1 -36.18 11.00 22.51
CA LYS A 1 -34.76 10.56 22.37
C LYS A 1 -34.77 9.06 22.13
N LYS A 2 -34.58 8.61 20.90
CA LYS A 2 -34.45 7.19 20.59
C LYS A 2 -33.16 6.69 21.24
N SER A 3 -33.26 5.55 21.96
CA SER A 3 -32.08 4.96 22.59
C SER A 3 -31.00 4.68 21.54
N PRO A 4 -29.71 5.00 21.79
CA PRO A 4 -28.63 4.81 20.83
C PRO A 4 -28.53 3.35 20.35
N VAL A 5 -28.92 2.40 21.16
CA VAL A 5 -28.97 0.96 20.85
C VAL A 5 -29.98 0.63 19.74
N LEU A 6 -31.17 1.27 19.76
CA LEU A 6 -32.18 1.07 18.71
C LEU A 6 -31.80 1.69 17.37
N ALA A 7 -31.09 2.81 17.38
CA ALA A 7 -30.55 3.40 16.17
C ALA A 7 -29.46 2.48 15.55
N PHE A 8 -28.55 1.97 16.38
CA PHE A 8 -27.51 1.03 15.96
C PHE A 8 -28.09 -0.26 15.36
N ALA A 9 -29.09 -0.86 16.01
CA ALA A 9 -29.72 -2.09 15.52
C ALA A 9 -30.44 -1.89 14.17
N LYS A 10 -30.98 -0.71 13.91
CA LYS A 10 -31.66 -0.39 12.65
C LYS A 10 -30.67 -0.22 11.48
N GLU A 11 -29.48 0.29 11.75
CA GLU A 11 -28.44 0.53 10.74
C GLU A 11 -27.52 -0.70 10.54
N LEU A 12 -27.60 -1.68 11.44
CA LEU A 12 -26.75 -2.87 11.43
C LEU A 12 -26.76 -3.64 10.08
N PRO A 13 -27.91 -3.92 9.44
CA PRO A 13 -27.92 -4.64 8.16
C PRO A 13 -27.21 -3.88 7.05
N GLN A 14 -27.37 -2.56 6.99
CA GLN A 14 -26.73 -1.71 6.01
C GLN A 14 -25.21 -1.64 6.25
N ASN A 15 -24.80 -1.55 7.51
CA ASN A 15 -23.40 -1.52 7.89
C ASN A 15 -22.70 -2.86 7.63
N ILE A 16 -23.37 -3.99 7.86
CA ILE A 16 -22.84 -5.33 7.52
C ILE A 16 -22.66 -5.45 6.00
N PHE A 17 -23.65 -5.04 5.22
CA PHE A 17 -23.56 -5.08 3.76
C PHE A 17 -22.43 -4.17 3.24
N ALA A 18 -22.33 -2.96 3.77
CA ALA A 18 -21.23 -2.05 3.43
C ALA A 18 -19.86 -2.65 3.81
N GLY A 19 -19.73 -3.24 4.99
CA GLY A 19 -18.51 -3.94 5.43
C GLY A 19 -18.14 -5.11 4.52
N PHE A 20 -19.13 -5.88 4.06
CA PHE A 20 -18.92 -6.97 3.12
C PHE A 20 -18.39 -6.46 1.77
N VAL A 21 -19.00 -5.42 1.21
CA VAL A 21 -18.54 -4.80 -0.05
C VAL A 21 -17.11 -4.27 0.10
N VAL A 22 -16.81 -3.59 1.22
CA VAL A 22 -15.46 -3.09 1.49
C VAL A 22 -14.44 -4.22 1.60
N SER A 23 -14.80 -5.34 2.24
CA SER A 23 -13.90 -6.49 2.37
C SER A 23 -13.56 -7.14 1.03
N LEU A 24 -14.53 -7.21 0.11
CA LEU A 24 -14.32 -7.71 -1.26
C LEU A 24 -13.31 -6.86 -2.06
N ILE A 25 -13.19 -5.59 -1.73
CA ILE A 25 -12.22 -4.68 -2.36
C ILE A 25 -10.89 -4.73 -1.61
N ALA A 26 -10.93 -4.71 -0.28
CA ALA A 26 -9.74 -4.61 0.56
C ALA A 26 -8.85 -5.86 0.51
N LEU A 27 -9.43 -7.05 0.42
CA LEU A 27 -8.66 -8.31 0.41
C LEU A 27 -7.81 -8.47 -0.86
N PRO A 28 -8.35 -8.34 -2.10
CA PRO A 28 -7.53 -8.39 -3.31
C PRO A 28 -6.50 -7.26 -3.37
N LEU A 29 -6.89 -6.07 -2.89
CA LEU A 29 -5.98 -4.92 -2.85
C LEU A 29 -4.82 -5.18 -1.89
N GLY A 30 -5.08 -5.68 -0.68
CA GLY A 30 -4.04 -6.03 0.29
C GLY A 30 -3.09 -7.09 -0.25
N LEU A 31 -3.62 -8.12 -0.91
CA LEU A 31 -2.84 -9.15 -1.57
C LEU A 31 -1.94 -8.56 -2.68
N GLY A 32 -2.52 -7.73 -3.55
CA GLY A 32 -1.78 -7.10 -4.64
C GLY A 32 -0.67 -6.18 -4.16
N LEU A 33 -0.91 -5.43 -3.08
CA LEU A 33 0.10 -4.55 -2.50
C LEU A 33 1.24 -5.33 -1.82
N ALA A 34 0.94 -6.46 -1.16
CA ALA A 34 1.97 -7.34 -0.61
C ALA A 34 2.88 -7.87 -1.72
N ILE A 35 2.31 -8.37 -2.81
CA ILE A 35 3.07 -8.85 -3.98
C ILE A 35 3.89 -7.71 -4.59
N ALA A 36 3.30 -6.52 -4.74
CA ALA A 36 3.99 -5.36 -5.33
C ALA A 36 5.17 -4.84 -4.49
N SER A 37 5.17 -5.11 -3.17
CA SER A 37 6.25 -4.77 -2.24
C SER A 37 7.23 -5.91 -1.96
N ASP A 38 7.15 -7.02 -2.70
CA ASP A 38 7.93 -8.25 -2.49
C ASP A 38 7.77 -8.86 -1.07
N ALA A 39 6.64 -8.55 -0.41
CA ALA A 39 6.26 -9.16 0.86
C ALA A 39 5.49 -10.48 0.63
N PRO A 40 5.48 -11.40 1.60
CA PRO A 40 4.66 -12.60 1.51
C PRO A 40 3.19 -12.25 1.27
N PRO A 41 2.50 -12.87 0.28
CA PRO A 41 1.13 -12.47 -0.11
C PRO A 41 0.12 -12.50 1.04
N LEU A 42 0.22 -13.48 1.94
CA LEU A 42 -0.63 -13.59 3.13
C LEU A 42 -0.49 -12.42 4.10
N SER A 43 0.68 -11.79 4.14
CA SER A 43 0.91 -10.65 5.04
C SER A 43 0.01 -9.46 4.72
N GLY A 44 -0.30 -9.22 3.44
CA GLY A 44 -1.21 -8.17 3.01
C GLY A 44 -2.65 -8.41 3.46
N ILE A 45 -3.11 -9.67 3.42
CA ILE A 45 -4.45 -10.03 3.91
C ILE A 45 -4.52 -9.87 5.44
N ILE A 46 -3.51 -10.38 6.16
CA ILE A 46 -3.44 -10.26 7.63
C ILE A 46 -3.40 -8.77 8.03
N ALA A 47 -2.60 -7.97 7.35
CA ALA A 47 -2.52 -6.53 7.60
C ALA A 47 -3.85 -5.80 7.32
N ALA A 48 -4.55 -6.16 6.25
CA ALA A 48 -5.85 -5.58 5.93
C ALA A 48 -6.90 -5.92 7.00
N VAL A 49 -6.96 -7.17 7.45
CA VAL A 49 -7.91 -7.62 8.48
C VAL A 49 -7.55 -7.02 9.84
N ALA A 50 -6.31 -7.15 10.28
CA ALA A 50 -5.86 -6.64 11.58
C ALA A 50 -5.95 -5.11 11.63
N GLY A 51 -5.51 -4.42 10.59
CA GLY A 51 -5.59 -2.96 10.48
C GLY A 51 -7.03 -2.47 10.49
N GLY A 52 -7.91 -3.12 9.72
CA GLY A 52 -9.35 -2.79 9.69
C GLY A 52 -10.01 -2.96 11.05
N LEU A 53 -9.75 -4.06 11.76
CA LEU A 53 -10.31 -4.30 13.10
C LEU A 53 -9.78 -3.30 14.14
N VAL A 54 -8.47 -3.08 14.18
CA VAL A 54 -7.85 -2.18 15.16
C VAL A 54 -8.32 -0.74 14.93
N VAL A 55 -8.33 -0.28 13.68
CA VAL A 55 -8.77 1.09 13.39
C VAL A 55 -10.29 1.26 13.60
N ALA A 56 -11.10 0.23 13.35
CA ALA A 56 -12.54 0.28 13.65
C ALA A 56 -12.81 0.42 15.15
N LEU A 57 -11.96 -0.15 16.01
CA LEU A 57 -12.12 -0.08 17.48
C LEU A 57 -11.58 1.23 18.06
N PHE A 58 -10.48 1.75 17.55
CA PHE A 58 -9.77 2.91 18.10
C PHE A 58 -9.90 4.18 17.24
N GLY A 59 -10.42 4.06 16.03
CA GLY A 59 -10.58 5.20 15.12
C GLY A 59 -11.69 6.15 15.57
N GLY A 60 -11.41 7.45 15.53
CA GLY A 60 -12.36 8.51 15.88
C GLY A 60 -13.24 9.00 14.73
N SER A 61 -13.10 8.46 13.53
CA SER A 61 -13.83 8.91 12.34
C SER A 61 -15.01 7.98 12.02
N HIS A 62 -16.19 8.58 11.80
CA HIS A 62 -17.39 7.84 11.40
C HIS A 62 -17.50 7.62 9.90
N VAL A 63 -16.62 8.22 9.10
CA VAL A 63 -16.73 8.27 7.63
C VAL A 63 -15.50 7.69 6.93
N THR A 64 -14.38 7.54 7.65
CA THR A 64 -13.11 7.09 7.06
C THR A 64 -12.95 5.59 7.23
N ILE A 65 -12.74 4.89 6.12
CA ILE A 65 -12.41 3.48 6.10
C ILE A 65 -10.89 3.35 6.10
N ALA A 66 -10.34 2.60 7.05
CA ALA A 66 -8.93 2.23 7.02
C ALA A 66 -8.73 1.07 6.07
N GLY A 67 -7.85 1.25 5.14
CA GLY A 67 -7.48 0.24 4.14
C GLY A 67 -5.97 0.17 3.92
N PRO A 68 -5.50 -0.84 3.16
CA PRO A 68 -4.09 -0.94 2.81
C PRO A 68 -3.64 0.30 2.03
N GLY A 69 -2.54 0.89 2.48
CA GLY A 69 -2.01 2.15 1.94
C GLY A 69 -1.14 1.95 0.70
N ASN A 70 -1.63 2.31 -0.46
CA ASN A 70 -0.89 2.19 -1.73
C ASN A 70 0.39 3.05 -1.76
N GLY A 71 0.40 4.17 -1.02
CA GLY A 71 1.50 5.13 -1.03
C GLY A 71 2.81 4.62 -0.44
N LEU A 72 2.78 3.58 0.38
CA LEU A 72 3.97 3.03 1.05
C LEU A 72 4.59 1.82 0.34
N VAL A 73 3.98 1.31 -0.72
CA VAL A 73 4.44 0.09 -1.43
C VAL A 73 5.88 0.21 -1.89
N ILE A 74 6.24 1.35 -2.51
CA ILE A 74 7.61 1.58 -3.00
C ILE A 74 8.61 1.69 -1.83
N VAL A 75 8.20 2.32 -0.73
CA VAL A 75 9.04 2.44 0.47
C VAL A 75 9.26 1.07 1.11
N LEU A 76 8.21 0.24 1.19
CA LEU A 76 8.31 -1.12 1.69
C LEU A 76 9.18 -2.00 0.79
N LEU A 77 9.00 -1.91 -0.52
CA LEU A 77 9.83 -2.60 -1.49
C LEU A 77 11.31 -2.23 -1.32
N ALA A 78 11.62 -0.94 -1.25
CA ALA A 78 12.98 -0.47 -1.03
C ALA A 78 13.54 -0.94 0.32
N ALA A 79 12.74 -0.93 1.39
CA ALA A 79 13.15 -1.42 2.69
C ALA A 79 13.45 -2.92 2.68
N ILE A 80 12.58 -3.74 2.10
CA ILE A 80 12.74 -5.19 2.01
C ILE A 80 14.00 -5.54 1.21
N THR A 81 14.21 -4.89 0.07
CA THR A 81 15.37 -5.18 -0.79
C THR A 81 16.69 -4.70 -0.18
N THR A 82 16.71 -3.52 0.45
CA THR A 82 17.94 -2.97 1.03
C THR A 82 18.32 -3.62 2.35
N LEU A 83 17.34 -3.94 3.20
CA LEU A 83 17.60 -4.57 4.50
C LEU A 83 17.85 -6.08 4.39
N GLY A 84 17.42 -6.69 3.28
CA GLY A 84 17.55 -8.13 3.07
C GLY A 84 18.90 -8.60 2.57
N ASP A 85 19.73 -7.69 2.03
CA ASP A 85 21.07 -7.99 1.50
C ASP A 85 21.11 -9.26 0.62
N GLY A 86 20.07 -9.44 -0.21
CA GLY A 86 19.89 -10.59 -1.10
C GLY A 86 18.90 -11.65 -0.62
N ASP A 87 18.48 -11.64 0.64
CA ASP A 87 17.42 -12.52 1.17
C ASP A 87 16.13 -11.71 1.41
N LEU A 88 15.15 -11.87 0.53
CA LEU A 88 13.87 -11.15 0.62
C LEU A 88 13.09 -11.48 1.91
N TYR A 89 13.22 -12.71 2.43
CA TYR A 89 12.50 -13.08 3.64
C TYR A 89 13.11 -12.41 4.89
N GLN A 90 14.42 -12.37 4.99
CA GLN A 90 15.11 -11.62 6.04
C GLN A 90 14.84 -10.12 5.93
N GLY A 91 14.86 -9.56 4.73
CA GLY A 91 14.50 -8.17 4.47
C GLY A 91 13.09 -7.85 4.93
N TYR A 92 12.14 -8.74 4.68
CA TYR A 92 10.77 -8.61 5.17
C TYR A 92 10.70 -8.58 6.71
N LEU A 93 11.43 -9.47 7.41
CA LEU A 93 11.46 -9.49 8.87
C LEU A 93 12.08 -8.22 9.47
N PHE A 94 13.17 -7.73 8.90
CA PHE A 94 13.78 -6.46 9.33
C PHE A 94 12.87 -5.26 9.05
N THR A 95 12.17 -5.28 7.94
CA THR A 95 11.17 -4.25 7.61
C THR A 95 10.01 -4.27 8.60
N LEU A 96 9.53 -5.44 9.02
CA LEU A 96 8.52 -5.55 10.09
C LEU A 96 9.02 -4.95 11.41
N ALA A 97 10.26 -5.23 11.79
CA ALA A 97 10.85 -4.64 12.99
C ALA A 97 10.91 -3.10 12.88
N ALA A 98 11.30 -2.56 11.72
CA ALA A 98 11.32 -1.13 11.46
C ALA A 98 9.91 -0.52 11.53
N ILE A 99 8.88 -1.21 11.02
CA ILE A 99 7.47 -0.78 11.10
C ILE A 99 7.00 -0.73 12.57
N ILE A 100 7.35 -1.72 13.39
CA ILE A 100 6.99 -1.74 14.81
C ILE A 100 7.64 -0.56 15.54
N LEU A 101 8.92 -0.30 15.29
CA LEU A 101 9.63 0.85 15.87
C LEU A 101 9.01 2.19 15.41
N SER A 102 8.70 2.31 14.12
CA SER A 102 8.03 3.48 13.56
C SER A 102 6.65 3.70 14.18
N GLY A 103 5.86 2.62 14.34
CA GLY A 103 4.56 2.67 15.02
C GLY A 103 4.69 3.13 16.47
N GLY A 104 5.70 2.65 17.19
CA GLY A 104 6.00 3.09 18.55
C GLY A 104 6.36 4.58 18.63
N LEU A 105 7.17 5.06 17.69
CA LEU A 105 7.50 6.49 17.59
C LEU A 105 6.27 7.35 17.27
N LEU A 106 5.42 6.90 16.32
CA LEU A 106 4.17 7.59 15.99
C LEU A 106 3.22 7.64 17.18
N PHE A 107 3.13 6.56 17.94
CA PHE A 107 2.34 6.53 19.17
C PHE A 107 2.87 7.54 20.20
N LEU A 108 4.18 7.58 20.40
CA LEU A 108 4.84 8.55 21.30
C LEU A 108 4.57 9.99 20.85
N PHE A 109 4.66 10.28 19.55
CA PHE A 109 4.34 11.60 19.00
C PHE A 109 2.86 11.96 19.19
N GLY A 110 1.96 10.97 19.09
CA GLY A 110 0.54 11.16 19.39
C GLY A 110 0.30 11.55 20.86
N VAL A 111 0.95 10.87 21.79
CA VAL A 111 0.87 11.16 23.24
C VAL A 111 1.44 12.56 23.56
N LEU A 112 2.54 12.94 22.92
CA LEU A 112 3.16 14.25 23.06
C LEU A 112 2.40 15.36 22.31
N ARG A 113 1.29 15.03 21.63
CA ARG A 113 0.46 15.99 20.84
C ARG A 113 1.26 16.75 19.77
N LEU A 114 2.30 16.12 19.23
CA LEU A 114 3.14 16.72 18.18
C LEU A 114 2.41 16.78 16.83
N GLY A 115 1.18 16.28 16.73
CA GLY A 115 0.34 16.39 15.53
C GLY A 115 0.10 17.83 15.05
N ALA A 116 0.15 18.83 15.96
CA ALA A 116 0.09 20.24 15.58
C ALA A 116 1.25 20.66 14.67
N MET A 117 2.38 19.98 14.71
CA MET A 117 3.51 20.24 13.81
C MET A 117 3.23 19.85 12.36
N SER A 118 2.19 19.07 12.10
CA SER A 118 1.78 18.69 10.74
C SER A 118 1.35 19.91 9.90
N GLU A 119 0.92 20.99 10.53
CA GLU A 119 0.56 22.24 9.85
C GLU A 119 1.76 22.95 9.18
N PHE A 120 3.00 22.62 9.59
CA PHE A 120 4.21 23.14 8.95
C PHE A 120 4.51 22.47 7.60
N PHE A 121 3.90 21.31 7.30
CA PHE A 121 4.10 20.64 6.03
C PHE A 121 3.15 21.21 4.98
N PRO A 122 3.67 21.80 3.89
CA PRO A 122 2.83 22.31 2.82
C PRO A 122 2.10 21.16 2.12
N ALA A 123 0.79 21.29 1.97
CA ALA A 123 -0.05 20.27 1.31
C ALA A 123 0.43 19.94 -0.13
N SER A 124 1.01 20.91 -0.83
CA SER A 124 1.59 20.75 -2.16
C SER A 124 2.77 19.76 -2.18
N ALA A 125 3.62 19.78 -1.15
CA ALA A 125 4.74 18.83 -1.04
C ALA A 125 4.24 17.40 -0.84
N LEU A 126 3.22 17.21 0.01
CA LEU A 126 2.59 15.90 0.21
C LEU A 126 1.94 15.38 -1.08
N GLN A 127 1.23 16.24 -1.81
CA GLN A 127 0.62 15.87 -3.08
C GLN A 127 1.67 15.50 -4.14
N GLY A 128 2.78 16.24 -4.20
CA GLY A 128 3.90 15.93 -5.08
C GLY A 128 4.53 14.58 -4.78
N MET A 129 4.73 14.28 -3.50
CA MET A 129 5.25 12.99 -3.06
C MET A 129 4.30 11.83 -3.41
N LEU A 130 2.99 12.00 -3.18
CA LEU A 130 1.97 11.00 -3.54
C LEU A 130 1.89 10.78 -5.06
N ALA A 131 2.00 11.86 -5.85
CA ALA A 131 2.04 11.77 -7.30
C ALA A 131 3.28 10.99 -7.80
N ALA A 132 4.45 11.26 -7.24
CA ALA A 132 5.69 10.53 -7.57
C ALA A 132 5.58 9.03 -7.25
N ILE A 133 5.02 8.69 -6.09
CA ILE A 133 4.74 7.30 -5.72
C ILE A 133 3.75 6.66 -6.70
N GLY A 134 2.67 7.37 -7.06
CA GLY A 134 1.68 6.89 -8.03
C GLY A 134 2.30 6.57 -9.40
N ILE A 135 3.15 7.46 -9.90
CA ILE A 135 3.89 7.25 -11.15
C ILE A 135 4.82 6.05 -11.05
N GLY A 136 5.52 5.87 -9.93
CA GLY A 136 6.39 4.72 -9.69
C GLY A 136 5.64 3.38 -9.71
N ILE A 137 4.48 3.33 -9.06
CA ILE A 137 3.62 2.13 -9.09
C ILE A 137 3.13 1.87 -10.51
N LEU A 138 2.68 2.89 -11.22
CA LEU A 138 2.20 2.78 -12.59
C LEU A 138 3.28 2.22 -13.52
N ALA A 139 4.50 2.75 -13.42
CA ALA A 139 5.64 2.30 -14.21
C ALA A 139 5.94 0.80 -13.97
N LYS A 140 5.96 0.36 -12.70
CA LYS A 140 6.21 -1.05 -12.36
C LYS A 140 5.06 -1.96 -12.82
N GLN A 141 3.83 -1.59 -12.52
CA GLN A 141 2.65 -2.43 -12.78
C GLN A 141 2.32 -2.53 -14.27
N PHE A 142 2.69 -1.55 -15.07
CA PHE A 142 2.51 -1.61 -16.52
C PHE A 142 3.29 -2.79 -17.14
N HIS A 143 4.53 -3.01 -16.71
CA HIS A 143 5.32 -4.14 -17.18
C HIS A 143 4.75 -5.49 -16.74
N VAL A 144 4.28 -5.57 -15.48
CA VAL A 144 3.63 -6.77 -14.94
C VAL A 144 2.33 -7.08 -15.70
N MET A 145 1.55 -6.06 -16.07
CA MET A 145 0.33 -6.22 -16.86
C MET A 145 0.61 -6.82 -18.25
N LEU A 146 1.77 -6.52 -18.84
CA LEU A 146 2.20 -7.09 -20.11
C LEU A 146 2.82 -8.49 -19.98
N GLY A 147 2.84 -9.08 -18.77
CA GLY A 147 3.41 -10.39 -18.49
C GLY A 147 4.95 -10.39 -18.43
N LEU A 148 5.57 -9.22 -18.40
CA LEU A 148 7.01 -9.09 -18.26
C LEU A 148 7.40 -9.09 -16.78
N THR A 149 8.51 -9.75 -16.46
CA THR A 149 9.09 -9.66 -15.12
C THR A 149 9.52 -8.22 -14.83
N SER A 150 9.41 -7.80 -13.56
CA SER A 150 9.80 -6.45 -13.15
C SER A 150 11.23 -6.14 -13.63
N ILE A 151 11.35 -5.14 -14.49
CA ILE A 151 12.65 -4.69 -15.02
C ILE A 151 13.41 -4.02 -13.87
N PRO A 152 14.64 -4.46 -13.55
CA PRO A 152 15.46 -3.79 -12.55
C PRO A 152 15.81 -2.39 -13.04
N GLY A 153 15.69 -1.39 -12.17
CA GLY A 153 15.99 0.00 -12.49
C GLY A 153 15.13 1.01 -11.75
N GLY A 154 15.49 2.27 -11.85
CA GLY A 154 14.73 3.36 -11.24
C GLY A 154 13.41 3.64 -11.95
N THR A 155 12.48 4.33 -11.27
CA THR A 155 11.15 4.68 -11.82
C THR A 155 11.20 5.35 -13.19
N VAL A 156 12.19 6.22 -13.41
CA VAL A 156 12.37 6.94 -14.69
C VAL A 156 12.78 5.97 -15.78
N GLU A 157 13.68 5.04 -15.49
CA GLU A 157 14.14 4.04 -16.45
C GLU A 157 13.00 3.09 -16.84
N GLN A 158 12.21 2.65 -15.87
CA GLN A 158 11.02 1.83 -16.12
C GLN A 158 9.99 2.56 -17.01
N LEU A 159 9.78 3.87 -16.78
CA LEU A 159 8.91 4.68 -17.62
C LEU A 159 9.42 4.80 -19.06
N MET A 160 10.73 5.00 -19.24
CA MET A 160 11.33 5.09 -20.57
C MET A 160 11.26 3.79 -21.36
N ARG A 161 11.20 2.64 -20.67
CA ARG A 161 11.08 1.32 -21.28
C ARG A 161 9.64 0.89 -21.59
N ILE A 162 8.63 1.68 -21.22
CA ILE A 162 7.23 1.38 -21.53
C ILE A 162 6.98 1.17 -23.03
N PRO A 163 7.47 2.04 -23.94
CA PRO A 163 7.28 1.85 -25.38
C PRO A 163 7.90 0.54 -25.88
N ASP A 164 9.11 0.22 -25.44
CA ASP A 164 9.81 -1.01 -25.83
C ASP A 164 9.09 -2.26 -25.34
N SER A 165 8.60 -2.24 -24.10
CA SER A 165 7.82 -3.32 -23.51
C SER A 165 6.50 -3.54 -24.26
N PHE A 166 5.86 -2.47 -24.71
CA PHE A 166 4.63 -2.56 -25.49
C PHE A 166 4.88 -3.13 -26.89
N LEU A 167 5.97 -2.72 -27.55
CA LEU A 167 6.42 -3.29 -28.84
C LEU A 167 6.79 -4.77 -28.71
N LEU A 168 7.43 -5.15 -27.61
CA LEU A 168 7.74 -6.54 -27.30
C LEU A 168 6.47 -7.38 -27.13
N PHE A 169 5.49 -6.86 -26.40
CA PHE A 169 4.19 -7.51 -26.21
C PHE A 169 3.45 -7.72 -27.55
N LEU A 170 3.51 -6.76 -28.46
CA LEU A 170 2.93 -6.88 -29.81
C LEU A 170 3.71 -7.79 -30.76
N GLY A 171 4.85 -8.35 -30.32
CA GLY A 171 5.71 -9.18 -31.18
C GLY A 171 6.43 -8.39 -32.29
N LEU A 172 6.46 -7.07 -32.20
CA LEU A 172 7.04 -6.18 -33.21
C LEU A 172 8.51 -5.84 -32.93
N HIS A 173 9.08 -6.33 -31.83
CA HIS A 173 10.45 -6.04 -31.44
C HIS A 173 11.42 -7.05 -32.07
N PRO A 174 12.46 -6.59 -32.82
CA PRO A 174 13.41 -7.48 -33.50
C PRO A 174 14.36 -8.25 -32.56
N PHE A 175 14.40 -7.92 -31.26
CA PHE A 175 15.31 -8.52 -30.28
C PHE A 175 14.59 -9.25 -29.13
N ALA A 176 13.44 -9.86 -29.40
CA ALA A 176 12.64 -10.58 -28.39
C ALA A 176 13.36 -11.77 -27.70
N GLY A 177 14.62 -12.05 -28.03
CA GLY A 177 15.40 -13.16 -27.46
C GLY A 177 16.60 -12.75 -26.59
N ALA A 178 16.78 -11.45 -26.27
CA ALA A 178 17.99 -10.94 -25.60
C ALA A 178 17.75 -10.29 -24.23
N LEU A 179 16.60 -10.54 -23.59
CA LEU A 179 16.28 -10.07 -22.23
C LEU A 179 16.03 -11.22 -21.28
#